data_1a0ac2ca335c8d7fe57dc798e324ba0a
#
_entry.id   1a0ac2ca335c8d7fe57dc798e324ba0a
#
_cell.length_a   1.000
_cell.length_b   1.000
_cell.length_c   1.000
_cell.angle_alpha   90.00
_cell.angle_beta   90.00
_cell.angle_gamma   90.00
#
_symmetry.space_group_name_H-M   'P 1'
#
loop_
_entity.id
_entity.type
_entity.pdbx_description
1 polymer ?
#
loop_
_entity_poly.entity_id
_entity_poly.type
_entity_poly.pdbx_seq_one_letter_code
_entity_poly.pdbx_strand_id
1 'polypeptide(L)'
;MPAPDTLTPADRTATARPGAKPQLSGLGRLYAVVAWIEAFTWAGLIVGMVLKYVTETTEAGVWLFGRLHGGAFVAYVVVALIVALKHRWGLWRTFVALAAAVPPLTTVVVEWWLRRTGHLSEPAQIPGSPERRP
;
A
#
# COMPACT_ATOMS: atom_id res chain seq x y z
N MET A 1 47.79 9.02 -24.90
CA MET A 1 47.21 8.05 -23.92
C MET A 1 46.53 8.85 -22.83
N PRO A 2 45.19 8.83 -22.69
CA PRO A 2 44.53 9.43 -21.57
C PRO A 2 44.67 8.54 -20.33
N ALA A 3 44.97 9.15 -19.19
CA ALA A 3 45.12 8.47 -17.92
C ALA A 3 43.79 7.81 -17.47
N PRO A 4 43.82 6.63 -16.80
CA PRO A 4 42.63 6.02 -16.30
C PRO A 4 42.05 6.88 -15.17
N ASP A 5 40.72 7.15 -15.25
CA ASP A 5 39.93 7.81 -14.19
C ASP A 5 40.02 7.03 -12.88
N THR A 6 40.92 7.47 -12.02
CA THR A 6 41.04 6.97 -10.63
C THR A 6 40.00 7.68 -9.74
N LEU A 7 38.75 7.33 -9.91
CA LEU A 7 37.74 7.70 -8.92
C LEU A 7 38.05 6.95 -7.63
N THR A 8 38.43 7.68 -6.59
CA THR A 8 38.68 7.16 -5.24
C THR A 8 37.42 6.52 -4.64
N PRO A 9 37.55 5.47 -3.82
CA PRO A 9 36.39 4.84 -3.15
C PRO A 9 35.49 5.83 -2.38
N ALA A 10 36.07 6.93 -1.90
CA ALA A 10 35.31 8.00 -1.23
C ALA A 10 34.37 8.77 -2.18
N ASP A 11 34.68 8.85 -3.46
CA ASP A 11 33.86 9.57 -4.45
C ASP A 11 32.64 8.73 -4.89
N ARG A 12 32.70 7.40 -4.71
CA ARG A 12 31.57 6.48 -4.97
C ARG A 12 30.50 6.51 -3.89
N THR A 13 30.84 6.95 -2.67
CA THR A 13 29.87 7.08 -1.57
C THR A 13 29.15 8.42 -1.56
N ALA A 14 29.67 9.42 -2.28
CA ALA A 14 29.10 10.77 -2.33
C ALA A 14 27.83 10.89 -3.20
N THR A 15 27.48 9.90 -4.01
CA THR A 15 26.30 9.93 -4.88
C THR A 15 25.03 9.37 -4.26
N ALA A 16 25.09 8.81 -3.06
CA ALA A 16 23.90 8.49 -2.29
C ALA A 16 23.32 9.79 -1.70
N ARG A 17 22.34 10.40 -2.37
CA ARG A 17 21.61 11.55 -1.83
C ARG A 17 20.99 11.16 -0.48
N PRO A 18 21.47 11.72 0.67
CA PRO A 18 20.84 11.49 1.95
C PRO A 18 19.47 12.16 1.91
N GLY A 19 18.39 11.39 2.00
CA GLY A 19 17.03 11.91 2.10
C GLY A 19 16.08 11.60 0.95
N ALA A 20 16.44 10.79 -0.03
CA ALA A 20 15.47 10.27 -1.00
C ALA A 20 14.46 9.39 -0.26
N LYS A 21 13.23 9.89 -0.08
CA LYS A 21 12.12 9.10 0.47
C LYS A 21 11.95 7.86 -0.41
N PRO A 22 11.81 6.65 0.17
CA PRO A 22 11.61 5.44 -0.61
C PRO A 22 10.39 5.63 -1.51
N GLN A 23 10.60 5.53 -2.82
CA GLN A 23 9.52 5.66 -3.78
C GLN A 23 8.67 4.39 -3.71
N LEU A 24 7.36 4.59 -3.59
CA LEU A 24 6.41 3.47 -3.62
C LEU A 24 6.46 2.80 -4.99
N SER A 25 6.53 1.47 -4.99
CA SER A 25 6.34 0.68 -6.21
C SER A 25 4.96 0.97 -6.80
N GLY A 26 4.76 0.73 -8.10
CA GLY A 26 3.45 0.88 -8.74
C GLY A 26 2.34 0.10 -8.02
N LEU A 27 2.64 -1.10 -7.55
CA LEU A 27 1.73 -1.92 -6.74
C LEU A 27 1.50 -1.34 -5.33
N GLY A 28 2.52 -0.75 -4.71
CA GLY A 28 2.36 -0.06 -3.44
C GLY A 28 1.43 1.14 -3.53
N ARG A 29 1.48 1.87 -4.66
CA ARG A 29 0.52 2.97 -4.93
C ARG A 29 -0.89 2.44 -5.13
N LEU A 30 -1.06 1.36 -5.90
CA LEU A 30 -2.36 0.73 -6.10
C LEU A 30 -2.96 0.26 -4.77
N TYR A 31 -2.17 -0.41 -3.94
CA TYR A 31 -2.59 -0.83 -2.60
C TYR A 31 -3.06 0.37 -1.76
N ALA A 32 -2.29 1.47 -1.73
CA ALA A 32 -2.66 2.67 -1.00
C ALA A 32 -3.99 3.28 -1.50
N VAL A 33 -4.18 3.37 -2.81
CA VAL A 33 -5.43 3.90 -3.40
C VAL A 33 -6.62 3.04 -3.02
N VAL A 34 -6.51 1.71 -3.12
CA VAL A 34 -7.61 0.79 -2.79
C VAL A 34 -7.91 0.82 -1.28
N ALA A 35 -6.89 0.93 -0.42
CA ALA A 35 -7.08 1.08 1.03
C ALA A 35 -7.84 2.38 1.38
N TRP A 36 -7.56 3.48 0.68
CA TRP A 36 -8.29 4.74 0.88
C TRP A 36 -9.73 4.67 0.37
N ILE A 37 -9.97 4.02 -0.77
CA ILE A 37 -11.34 3.81 -1.29
C ILE A 37 -12.14 2.96 -0.31
N GLU A 38 -11.55 1.90 0.22
CA GLU A 38 -12.17 1.03 1.21
C GLU A 38 -12.54 1.80 2.48
N ALA A 39 -11.61 2.58 3.03
CA ALA A 39 -11.86 3.42 4.20
C ALA A 39 -12.97 4.47 3.96
N PHE A 40 -13.00 5.08 2.76
CA PHE A 40 -14.04 6.04 2.40
C PHE A 40 -15.42 5.37 2.30
N THR A 41 -15.51 4.20 1.69
CA THR A 41 -16.78 3.46 1.59
C THR A 41 -17.26 2.97 2.94
N TRP A 42 -16.36 2.62 3.87
CA TRP A 42 -16.68 2.35 5.28
C TRP A 42 -17.31 3.57 5.97
N ALA A 43 -16.67 4.73 5.82
CA ALA A 43 -17.20 5.97 6.41
C ALA A 43 -18.61 6.28 5.89
N GLY A 44 -18.82 6.14 4.57
CA GLY A 44 -20.13 6.30 3.95
C GLY A 44 -21.15 5.29 4.45
N LEU A 45 -20.74 4.04 4.65
CA LEU A 45 -21.61 2.98 5.20
C LEU A 45 -22.02 3.28 6.65
N ILE A 46 -21.08 3.76 7.49
CA ILE A 46 -21.39 4.17 8.88
C ILE A 46 -22.39 5.31 8.88
N VAL A 47 -22.19 6.35 8.07
CA VAL A 47 -23.15 7.46 7.93
C VAL A 47 -24.51 6.93 7.47
N GLY A 48 -24.54 6.05 6.48
CA GLY A 48 -25.77 5.41 6.01
C GLY A 48 -26.49 4.62 7.11
N MET A 49 -25.76 3.89 7.96
CA MET A 49 -26.32 3.17 9.10
C MET A 49 -26.90 4.13 10.13
N VAL A 50 -26.24 5.25 10.43
CA VAL A 50 -26.79 6.27 11.33
C VAL A 50 -28.09 6.84 10.76
N LEU A 51 -28.12 7.19 9.47
CA LEU A 51 -29.32 7.70 8.81
C LEU A 51 -30.48 6.70 8.82
N LYS A 52 -30.18 5.40 8.67
CA LYS A 52 -31.20 4.35 8.66
C LYS A 52 -31.71 4.00 10.07
N TYR A 53 -30.82 3.79 11.04
CA TYR A 53 -31.17 3.16 12.33
C TYR A 53 -31.27 4.16 13.47
N VAL A 54 -30.70 5.35 13.38
CA VAL A 54 -30.76 6.39 14.44
C VAL A 54 -31.73 7.50 14.07
N THR A 55 -31.65 8.00 12.84
CA THR A 55 -32.52 9.10 12.39
C THR A 55 -33.73 8.63 11.59
N GLU A 56 -33.77 7.36 11.20
CA GLU A 56 -34.85 6.73 10.42
C GLU A 56 -35.28 7.50 9.17
N THR A 57 -34.32 8.22 8.57
CA THR A 57 -34.60 9.11 7.44
C THR A 57 -34.56 8.41 6.09
N THR A 58 -33.60 7.52 5.85
CA THR A 58 -33.42 6.86 4.55
C THR A 58 -32.59 5.58 4.60
N GLU A 59 -32.93 4.61 3.77
CA GLU A 59 -32.15 3.40 3.57
C GLU A 59 -31.14 3.52 2.41
N ALA A 60 -31.24 4.59 1.60
CA ALA A 60 -30.46 4.74 0.38
C ALA A 60 -28.92 4.72 0.64
N GLY A 61 -28.51 5.31 1.79
CA GLY A 61 -27.11 5.32 2.20
C GLY A 61 -26.54 3.91 2.42
N VAL A 62 -27.24 3.07 3.18
CA VAL A 62 -26.82 1.68 3.43
C VAL A 62 -26.84 0.86 2.14
N TRP A 63 -27.88 1.04 1.31
CA TRP A 63 -27.99 0.34 0.03
C TRP A 63 -26.83 0.67 -0.92
N LEU A 64 -26.49 1.95 -1.06
CA LEU A 64 -25.42 2.42 -1.95
C LEU A 64 -24.04 2.04 -1.40
N PHE A 65 -23.73 2.50 -0.19
CA PHE A 65 -22.40 2.30 0.40
C PHE A 65 -22.13 0.86 0.78
N GLY A 66 -23.15 0.05 1.10
CA GLY A 66 -22.98 -1.37 1.31
C GLY A 66 -22.46 -2.11 0.06
N ARG A 67 -22.97 -1.76 -1.13
CA ARG A 67 -22.49 -2.32 -2.39
C ARG A 67 -21.11 -1.80 -2.76
N LEU A 68 -20.88 -0.51 -2.62
CA LEU A 68 -19.59 0.10 -2.90
C LEU A 68 -18.50 -0.47 -1.98
N HIS A 69 -18.79 -0.56 -0.68
CA HIS A 69 -17.86 -1.13 0.30
C HIS A 69 -17.60 -2.62 0.00
N GLY A 70 -18.62 -3.41 -0.28
CA GLY A 70 -18.43 -4.82 -0.66
C GLY A 70 -17.52 -4.99 -1.88
N GLY A 71 -17.69 -4.18 -2.91
CA GLY A 71 -16.82 -4.15 -4.09
C GLY A 71 -15.38 -3.68 -3.75
N ALA A 72 -15.25 -2.62 -2.96
CA ALA A 72 -13.97 -2.10 -2.51
C ALA A 72 -13.22 -3.11 -1.63
N PHE A 73 -13.93 -3.81 -0.74
CA PHE A 73 -13.37 -4.89 0.09
C PHE A 73 -12.77 -6.01 -0.76
N VAL A 74 -13.51 -6.52 -1.75
CA VAL A 74 -13.00 -7.56 -2.64
C VAL A 74 -11.77 -7.07 -3.41
N ALA A 75 -11.82 -5.86 -3.96
CA ALA A 75 -10.67 -5.26 -4.65
C ALA A 75 -9.46 -5.12 -3.72
N TYR A 76 -9.66 -4.66 -2.49
CA TYR A 76 -8.61 -4.56 -1.47
C TYR A 76 -7.97 -5.92 -1.17
N VAL A 77 -8.76 -6.96 -0.93
CA VAL A 77 -8.26 -8.31 -0.64
C VAL A 77 -7.41 -8.83 -1.80
N VAL A 78 -7.88 -8.69 -3.04
CA VAL A 78 -7.14 -9.14 -4.24
C VAL A 78 -5.81 -8.39 -4.37
N VAL A 79 -5.82 -7.06 -4.26
CA VAL A 79 -4.60 -6.25 -4.36
C VAL A 79 -3.64 -6.55 -3.21
N ALA A 80 -4.13 -6.68 -1.98
CA ALA A 80 -3.32 -7.03 -0.81
C ALA A 80 -2.61 -8.39 -0.99
N LEU A 81 -3.30 -9.39 -1.52
CA LEU A 81 -2.72 -10.69 -1.82
C LEU A 81 -1.65 -10.61 -2.92
N ILE A 82 -1.91 -9.87 -4.01
CA ILE A 82 -0.93 -9.67 -5.09
C ILE A 82 0.33 -8.99 -4.55
N VAL A 83 0.16 -7.93 -3.74
CA VAL A 83 1.28 -7.21 -3.11
C VAL A 83 2.04 -8.13 -2.16
N ALA A 84 1.34 -8.89 -1.32
CA ALA A 84 1.94 -9.82 -0.38
C ALA A 84 2.80 -10.89 -1.08
N LEU A 85 2.32 -11.45 -2.18
CA LEU A 85 3.05 -12.44 -2.98
C LEU A 85 4.28 -11.80 -3.67
N LYS A 86 4.10 -10.63 -4.31
CA LYS A 86 5.19 -9.98 -5.05
C LYS A 86 6.29 -9.44 -4.13
N HIS A 87 5.92 -8.86 -3.00
CA HIS A 87 6.87 -8.36 -2.01
C HIS A 87 7.29 -9.41 -0.96
N ARG A 88 6.87 -10.67 -1.14
CA ARG A 88 7.21 -11.81 -0.27
C ARG A 88 6.94 -11.50 1.21
N TRP A 89 5.76 -10.94 1.50
CA TRP A 89 5.36 -10.68 2.87
C TRP A 89 5.25 -11.98 3.65
N GLY A 90 5.67 -11.97 4.91
CA GLY A 90 5.41 -13.10 5.80
C GLY A 90 3.91 -13.25 6.08
N LEU A 91 3.46 -14.46 6.40
CA LEU A 91 2.05 -14.77 6.69
C LEU A 91 1.42 -13.82 7.71
N TRP A 92 2.17 -13.43 8.73
CA TRP A 92 1.69 -12.49 9.75
C TRP A 92 1.32 -11.12 9.18
N ARG A 93 2.17 -10.55 8.30
CA ARG A 93 1.88 -9.24 7.66
C ARG A 93 0.68 -9.32 6.74
N THR A 94 0.59 -10.39 5.96
CA THR A 94 -0.57 -10.64 5.09
C THR A 94 -1.85 -10.76 5.92
N PHE A 95 -1.80 -11.51 7.01
CA PHE A 95 -2.94 -11.65 7.92
C PHE A 95 -3.36 -10.30 8.53
N VAL A 96 -2.40 -9.49 9.02
CA VAL A 96 -2.70 -8.16 9.57
C VAL A 96 -3.30 -7.24 8.52
N ALA A 97 -2.77 -7.25 7.29
CA ALA A 97 -3.32 -6.46 6.19
C ALA A 97 -4.76 -6.87 5.85
N LEU A 98 -5.06 -8.17 5.80
CA LEU A 98 -6.41 -8.67 5.54
C LEU A 98 -7.35 -8.43 6.72
N ALA A 99 -6.89 -8.64 7.95
CA ALA A 99 -7.67 -8.40 9.15
C ALA A 99 -8.04 -6.92 9.32
N ALA A 100 -7.19 -6.01 8.83
CA ALA A 100 -7.45 -4.58 8.86
C ALA A 100 -8.63 -4.13 8.00
N ALA A 101 -9.05 -4.94 7.02
CA ALA A 101 -10.24 -4.65 6.22
C ALA A 101 -11.55 -4.85 7.00
N VAL A 102 -11.52 -5.55 8.14
CA VAL A 102 -12.73 -5.83 8.94
C VAL A 102 -13.16 -4.64 9.80
N PRO A 103 -12.28 -4.00 10.61
CA PRO A 103 -12.67 -2.82 11.36
C PRO A 103 -12.64 -1.56 10.47
N PRO A 104 -13.59 -0.62 10.67
CA PRO A 104 -13.65 0.59 9.87
C PRO A 104 -12.36 1.43 10.00
N LEU A 105 -11.86 1.94 8.87
CA LEU A 105 -10.70 2.84 8.77
C LEU A 105 -9.31 2.24 9.12
N THR A 106 -9.22 0.99 9.55
CA THR A 106 -7.94 0.36 9.91
C THR A 106 -7.06 0.07 8.69
N THR A 107 -7.64 -0.05 7.51
CA THR A 107 -6.89 -0.19 6.25
C THR A 107 -5.93 0.97 6.00
N VAL A 108 -6.35 2.20 6.32
CA VAL A 108 -5.50 3.40 6.21
C VAL A 108 -4.35 3.36 7.23
N VAL A 109 -4.62 2.91 8.46
CA VAL A 109 -3.59 2.78 9.50
C VAL A 109 -2.54 1.75 9.10
N VAL A 110 -2.97 0.60 8.57
CA VAL A 110 -2.06 -0.46 8.10
C VAL A 110 -1.30 -0.01 6.85
N GLU A 111 -1.93 0.69 5.91
CA GLU A 111 -1.26 1.27 4.75
C GLU A 111 -0.15 2.24 5.19
N TRP A 112 -0.45 3.15 6.11
CA TRP A 112 0.51 4.09 6.65
C TRP A 112 1.69 3.38 7.37
N TRP A 113 1.39 2.32 8.14
CA TRP A 113 2.41 1.50 8.80
C TRP A 113 3.30 0.77 7.80
N LEU A 114 2.73 0.12 6.78
CA LEU A 114 3.45 -0.57 5.72
C LEU A 114 4.32 0.38 4.89
N ARG A 115 3.82 1.59 4.66
CA ARG A 115 4.58 2.66 3.98
C ARG A 115 5.77 3.10 4.80
N ARG A 116 5.60 3.31 6.10
CA ARG A 116 6.70 3.70 7.01
C ARG A 116 7.77 2.63 7.17
N THR A 117 7.39 1.37 7.13
CA THR A 117 8.31 0.23 7.26
C THR A 117 8.96 -0.17 5.93
N GLY A 118 8.68 0.54 4.84
CA GLY A 118 9.29 0.31 3.52
C GLY A 118 8.78 -0.93 2.77
N HIS A 119 7.75 -1.61 3.29
CA HIS A 119 7.22 -2.86 2.70
C HIS A 119 6.43 -2.66 1.41
N LEU A 120 6.12 -1.42 1.06
CA LEU A 120 5.49 -1.04 -0.21
C LEU A 120 6.48 -0.44 -1.22
N SER A 121 7.76 -0.35 -0.85
CA SER A 121 8.85 0.16 -1.69
C SER A 121 9.48 -0.98 -2.49
N GLU A 122 9.99 -0.68 -3.68
CA GLU A 122 10.81 -1.65 -4.42
C GLU A 122 12.11 -1.91 -3.65
N PRO A 123 12.60 -3.18 -3.61
CA PRO A 123 13.92 -3.47 -3.07
C PRO A 123 14.94 -2.64 -3.82
N ALA A 124 15.84 -1.97 -3.08
CA ALA A 124 16.91 -1.19 -3.66
C ALA A 124 17.71 -2.10 -4.63
N GLN A 125 17.74 -1.74 -5.89
CA GLN A 125 18.62 -2.41 -6.85
C GLN A 125 20.05 -2.12 -6.41
N ILE A 126 20.79 -3.18 -6.08
CA ILE A 126 22.21 -3.07 -5.79
C ILE A 126 22.89 -2.71 -7.12
N PRO A 127 23.52 -1.53 -7.24
CA PRO A 127 24.23 -1.18 -8.46
C PRO A 127 25.36 -2.18 -8.65
N GLY A 128 25.31 -2.97 -9.73
CA GLY A 128 26.38 -3.90 -10.10
C GLY A 128 26.07 -5.38 -9.94
N SER A 129 24.87 -5.80 -9.60
CA SER A 129 24.50 -7.21 -9.75
C SER A 129 24.41 -7.56 -11.24
N PRO A 130 25.15 -8.58 -11.72
CA PRO A 130 25.07 -8.99 -13.11
C PRO A 130 23.66 -9.46 -13.42
N GLU A 131 23.06 -8.83 -14.44
CA GLU A 131 21.79 -9.25 -15.02
C GLU A 131 21.88 -10.73 -15.39
N ARG A 132 21.16 -11.59 -14.68
CA ARG A 132 20.99 -12.98 -15.13
C ARG A 132 20.13 -12.93 -16.38
N ARG A 133 20.78 -12.83 -17.53
CA ARG A 133 20.11 -13.09 -18.81
C ARG A 133 19.69 -14.55 -18.86
N PRO A 134 18.48 -14.84 -19.37
CA PRO A 134 17.99 -16.19 -19.59
C PRO A 134 18.83 -16.94 -20.64
#